data_3ee474174c135e77f035e81ae8067047
#
_entry.id   3ee474174c135e77f035e81ae8067047
#
_cell.length_a   1.000
_cell.length_b   1.000
_cell.length_c   1.000
_cell.angle_alpha   90.00
_cell.angle_beta   90.00
_cell.angle_gamma   90.00
#
_symmetry.space_group_name_H-M   'P 1'
#
loop_
_entity.id
_entity.type
_entity.pdbx_description
1 polymer ?
#
loop_
_entity_poly.entity_id
_entity_poly.type
_entity_poly.pdbx_seq_one_letter_code
_entity_poly.pdbx_strand_id
1 'polypeptide(L)'
;CGTTLEGSKRIPARHHYVGGYCTVCERQDPLRIPCSGDQHCPGHIFSDMPSTDYWSHGAIDYVVAHKLFFGTSATTFEPRTKLSRAMIVKVLYTLEGEPAVTGENPFRDVADNRWYTNAVIWAAENKIVAGIGDGKFDPDGDATREQVATILYEYAAFKGCDMNVYGDLSTFTDMGKVSNFAKEPMTWAVAESLISGV
;
A
#
# COMPACT_ATOMS: atom_id res chain seq x y z
N CYS A 1 -11.15 5.78 19.34
CA CYS A 1 -11.52 4.54 20.00
C CYS A 1 -13.04 4.41 19.95
N GLY A 2 -13.59 4.07 18.81
CA GLY A 2 -15.03 4.01 18.60
C GLY A 2 -15.64 2.73 19.15
N THR A 3 -16.82 2.86 19.72
CA THR A 3 -17.74 1.77 20.04
C THR A 3 -18.18 1.11 18.73
N THR A 4 -18.01 -0.20 18.63
CA THR A 4 -18.54 -1.04 17.56
C THR A 4 -20.05 -1.01 17.58
N LEU A 5 -20.66 -0.47 16.54
CA LEU A 5 -22.05 -0.76 16.20
C LEU A 5 -22.03 -2.01 15.31
N GLU A 6 -22.72 -3.07 15.72
CA GLU A 6 -22.89 -4.27 14.91
C GLU A 6 -23.45 -3.91 13.54
N GLY A 7 -22.77 -4.36 12.49
CA GLY A 7 -23.24 -4.24 11.11
C GLY A 7 -22.56 -3.21 10.20
N SER A 8 -21.66 -2.36 10.70
CA SER A 8 -20.87 -1.48 9.85
C SER A 8 -19.44 -2.01 9.70
N LYS A 9 -19.00 -2.31 8.48
CA LYS A 9 -17.57 -2.46 8.14
C LYS A 9 -16.93 -1.08 8.28
N ARG A 10 -16.63 -0.67 9.52
CA ARG A 10 -15.78 0.49 9.76
C ARG A 10 -14.34 0.01 9.81
N ILE A 11 -13.48 0.66 9.03
CA ILE A 11 -12.06 0.77 9.36
C ILE A 11 -12.02 1.24 10.82
N PRO A 12 -11.28 0.57 11.73
CA PRO A 12 -11.20 0.96 13.13
C PRO A 12 -10.90 2.45 13.22
N ALA A 13 -11.63 3.16 14.08
CA ALA A 13 -11.44 4.58 14.31
C ALA A 13 -9.94 4.86 14.47
N ARG A 14 -9.46 5.77 13.66
CA ARG A 14 -8.09 6.20 13.45
C ARG A 14 -7.27 6.14 14.73
N HIS A 15 -6.49 5.08 14.88
CA HIS A 15 -5.42 5.05 15.86
C HIS A 15 -4.20 5.69 15.18
N HIS A 16 -3.72 6.79 15.73
CA HIS A 16 -2.44 7.35 15.34
C HIS A 16 -1.36 6.72 16.22
N TYR A 17 -0.56 5.83 15.65
CA TYR A 17 0.48 5.11 16.37
C TYR A 17 1.82 5.83 16.25
N VAL A 18 2.44 6.14 17.40
CA VAL A 18 3.80 6.65 17.50
C VAL A 18 4.56 5.77 18.47
N GLY A 19 5.72 5.28 18.07
CA GLY A 19 6.51 4.35 18.89
C GLY A 19 5.81 3.02 19.20
N GLY A 20 4.77 2.67 18.42
CA GLY A 20 4.01 1.43 18.61
C GLY A 20 2.84 1.53 19.59
N TYR A 21 2.47 2.75 20.01
CA TYR A 21 1.32 3.00 20.86
C TYR A 21 0.45 4.10 20.27
N CYS A 22 -0.88 3.93 20.38
CA CYS A 22 -1.81 4.96 19.96
C CYS A 22 -1.68 6.21 20.85
N THR A 23 -1.47 7.37 20.24
CA THR A 23 -1.31 8.65 20.95
C THR A 23 -2.56 9.10 21.70
N VAL A 24 -3.73 8.50 21.41
CA VAL A 24 -5.03 8.88 22.00
C VAL A 24 -5.48 7.91 23.09
N CYS A 25 -5.26 6.59 22.89
CA CYS A 25 -5.78 5.57 23.83
C CYS A 25 -4.69 4.65 24.39
N GLU A 26 -3.44 4.93 24.11
CA GLU A 26 -2.26 4.18 24.57
C GLU A 26 -2.28 2.68 24.22
N ARG A 27 -3.25 2.24 23.41
CA ARG A 27 -3.30 0.85 22.98
C ARG A 27 -2.10 0.56 22.08
N GLN A 28 -1.47 -0.58 22.32
CA GLN A 28 -0.40 -1.08 21.48
C GLN A 28 -0.93 -1.29 20.05
N ASP A 29 -0.13 -0.95 19.05
CA ASP A 29 -0.43 -1.22 17.64
C ASP A 29 -0.53 -2.74 17.44
N PRO A 30 -1.71 -3.27 17.11
CA PRO A 30 -1.89 -4.71 16.92
C PRO A 30 -1.15 -5.22 15.67
N LEU A 31 -0.74 -4.31 14.78
CA LEU A 31 -0.01 -4.63 13.57
C LEU A 31 1.51 -4.56 13.78
N ARG A 32 1.97 -3.99 14.91
CA ARG A 32 3.38 -3.94 15.23
C ARG A 32 3.83 -5.31 15.70
N ILE A 33 4.65 -5.95 14.90
CA ILE A 33 5.40 -7.12 15.33
C ILE A 33 6.57 -6.59 16.16
N PRO A 34 6.65 -6.94 17.45
CA PRO A 34 7.79 -6.57 18.26
C PRO A 34 9.06 -7.15 17.61
N CYS A 35 9.93 -6.29 17.11
CA CYS A 35 11.21 -6.73 16.59
C CYS A 35 12.24 -6.73 17.71
N SER A 36 12.81 -7.90 17.99
CA SER A 36 13.92 -8.06 18.93
C SER A 36 15.28 -7.73 18.31
N GLY A 37 15.31 -7.50 16.98
CA GLY A 37 16.55 -7.25 16.24
C GLY A 37 17.44 -8.49 16.10
N ASP A 38 16.91 -9.65 16.41
CA ASP A 38 17.61 -10.93 16.36
C ASP A 38 17.00 -11.88 15.29
N GLN A 39 17.40 -13.13 15.31
CA GLN A 39 16.95 -14.17 14.38
C GLN A 39 15.42 -14.43 14.37
N HIS A 40 14.66 -13.91 15.34
CA HIS A 40 13.21 -14.04 15.41
C HIS A 40 12.49 -12.91 14.66
N CYS A 41 13.24 -11.88 14.27
CA CYS A 41 12.72 -10.77 13.46
C CYS A 41 12.38 -11.29 12.05
N PRO A 42 11.15 -11.13 11.54
CA PRO A 42 10.75 -11.66 10.24
C PRO A 42 11.65 -11.23 9.08
N GLY A 43 12.13 -9.98 9.10
CA GLY A 43 13.04 -9.45 8.08
C GLY A 43 14.49 -9.90 8.23
N HIS A 44 14.85 -10.65 9.29
CA HIS A 44 16.23 -11.09 9.55
C HIS A 44 16.86 -11.93 8.41
N ILE A 45 16.03 -12.55 7.59
CA ILE A 45 16.48 -13.30 6.41
C ILE A 45 17.17 -12.41 5.36
N PHE A 46 16.95 -11.09 5.40
CA PHE A 46 17.51 -10.15 4.44
C PHE A 46 18.79 -9.51 4.98
N SER A 47 19.87 -9.60 4.21
CA SER A 47 21.19 -9.06 4.56
C SER A 47 21.24 -7.52 4.56
N ASP A 48 20.29 -6.87 3.93
CA ASP A 48 20.17 -5.42 3.77
C ASP A 48 19.05 -4.81 4.64
N MET A 49 18.61 -5.55 5.66
CA MET A 49 17.61 -5.08 6.61
C MET A 49 18.08 -3.80 7.31
N PRO A 50 17.25 -2.73 7.35
CA PRO A 50 17.59 -1.54 8.13
C PRO A 50 17.75 -1.87 9.61
N SER A 51 18.46 -1.01 10.36
CA SER A 51 18.56 -1.15 11.82
C SER A 51 17.18 -1.03 12.50
N THR A 52 17.03 -1.60 13.69
CA THR A 52 15.73 -1.69 14.41
C THR A 52 15.13 -0.34 14.78
N ASP A 53 15.95 0.69 14.89
CA ASP A 53 15.55 2.09 15.15
C ASP A 53 15.16 2.85 13.88
N TYR A 54 15.42 2.26 12.71
CA TYR A 54 15.05 2.92 11.45
C TYR A 54 13.54 2.78 11.18
N TRP A 55 12.91 3.86 10.76
CA TRP A 55 11.46 3.99 10.62
C TRP A 55 10.78 2.87 9.80
N SER A 56 11.46 2.32 8.79
CA SER A 56 10.89 1.28 7.92
C SER A 56 11.07 -0.15 8.42
N HIS A 57 11.89 -0.37 9.48
CA HIS A 57 12.21 -1.71 9.96
C HIS A 57 10.94 -2.50 10.32
N GLY A 58 10.09 -1.94 11.18
CA GLY A 58 8.85 -2.61 11.58
C GLY A 58 7.86 -2.81 10.45
N ALA A 59 7.85 -1.91 9.45
CA ALA A 59 7.02 -2.09 8.27
C ALA A 59 7.49 -3.26 7.40
N ILE A 60 8.80 -3.43 7.25
CA ILE A 60 9.38 -4.57 6.52
C ILE A 60 9.06 -5.88 7.25
N ASP A 61 9.27 -5.93 8.58
CA ASP A 61 8.90 -7.11 9.37
C ASP A 61 7.43 -7.48 9.19
N TYR A 62 6.55 -6.48 9.21
CA TYR A 62 5.13 -6.69 9.02
C TYR A 62 4.82 -7.32 7.66
N VAL A 63 5.30 -6.74 6.57
CA VAL A 63 4.99 -7.25 5.22
C VAL A 63 5.59 -8.62 4.95
N VAL A 64 6.74 -8.92 5.54
CA VAL A 64 7.38 -10.24 5.46
C VAL A 64 6.61 -11.28 6.27
N ALA A 65 6.27 -10.98 7.53
CA ALA A 65 5.51 -11.88 8.39
C ALA A 65 4.14 -12.23 7.82
N HIS A 66 3.49 -11.26 7.18
CA HIS A 66 2.18 -11.44 6.55
C HIS A 66 2.25 -11.91 5.10
N LYS A 67 3.46 -12.22 4.61
CA LYS A 67 3.69 -12.73 3.25
C LYS A 67 3.16 -11.80 2.15
N LEU A 68 3.18 -10.49 2.41
CA LEU A 68 2.75 -9.46 1.45
C LEU A 68 3.87 -9.05 0.50
N PHE A 69 5.11 -9.15 0.97
CA PHE A 69 6.30 -8.83 0.20
C PHE A 69 7.45 -9.77 0.56
N PHE A 70 8.18 -10.25 -0.43
CA PHE A 70 9.19 -11.31 -0.27
C PHE A 70 10.61 -10.84 -0.57
N GLY A 71 10.83 -9.53 -0.67
CA GLY A 71 12.11 -8.98 -1.13
C GLY A 71 12.30 -9.11 -2.64
N THR A 72 13.46 -8.66 -3.11
CA THR A 72 13.85 -8.73 -4.53
C THR A 72 14.64 -10.01 -4.83
N SER A 73 15.17 -10.66 -3.79
CA SER A 73 15.81 -11.98 -3.84
C SER A 73 15.56 -12.75 -2.55
N ALA A 74 16.10 -13.96 -2.47
CA ALA A 74 16.02 -14.78 -1.25
C ALA A 74 16.72 -14.15 -0.04
N THR A 75 17.64 -13.22 -0.24
CA THR A 75 18.49 -12.64 0.81
C THR A 75 18.55 -11.11 0.80
N THR A 76 17.85 -10.43 -0.11
CA THR A 76 17.82 -8.97 -0.20
C THR A 76 16.38 -8.46 -0.29
N PHE A 77 16.06 -7.44 0.48
CA PHE A 77 14.76 -6.75 0.47
C PHE A 77 14.77 -5.53 -0.45
N GLU A 78 15.89 -4.82 -0.50
CA GLU A 78 16.11 -3.56 -1.22
C GLU A 78 15.18 -2.42 -0.77
N PRO A 79 15.21 -2.02 0.50
CA PRO A 79 14.26 -1.07 1.09
C PRO A 79 14.34 0.35 0.52
N ARG A 80 15.34 0.64 -0.31
CA ARG A 80 15.54 1.94 -0.97
C ARG A 80 15.21 1.92 -2.45
N THR A 81 14.88 0.75 -3.00
CA THR A 81 14.45 0.62 -4.39
C THR A 81 13.08 1.26 -4.57
N LYS A 82 12.92 1.94 -5.67
CA LYS A 82 11.63 2.57 -5.98
C LYS A 82 10.57 1.50 -6.22
N LEU A 83 9.39 1.78 -5.71
CA LEU A 83 8.24 0.90 -5.86
C LEU A 83 7.70 0.99 -7.28
N SER A 84 7.62 -0.14 -7.99
CA SER A 84 6.98 -0.17 -9.30
C SER A 84 5.46 -0.28 -9.17
N ARG A 85 4.75 0.09 -10.25
CA ARG A 85 3.28 -0.02 -10.30
C ARG A 85 2.83 -1.48 -10.12
N ALA A 86 3.55 -2.44 -10.72
CA ALA A 86 3.25 -3.85 -10.56
C ALA A 86 3.44 -4.35 -9.12
N MET A 87 4.44 -3.85 -8.40
CA MET A 87 4.68 -4.22 -7.00
C MET A 87 3.49 -3.84 -6.10
N ILE A 88 2.96 -2.64 -6.25
CA ILE A 88 1.79 -2.20 -5.45
C ILE A 88 0.60 -3.13 -5.69
N VAL A 89 0.30 -3.36 -6.96
CA VAL A 89 -0.85 -4.18 -7.34
C VAL A 89 -0.69 -5.62 -6.87
N LYS A 90 0.54 -6.17 -6.93
CA LYS A 90 0.83 -7.51 -6.42
C LYS A 90 0.59 -7.62 -4.92
N VAL A 91 0.98 -6.62 -4.13
CA VAL A 91 0.70 -6.58 -2.69
C VAL A 91 -0.80 -6.61 -2.43
N LEU A 92 -1.59 -5.79 -3.14
CA LEU A 92 -3.04 -5.75 -2.98
C LEU A 92 -3.70 -7.08 -3.38
N TYR A 93 -3.26 -7.68 -4.47
CA TYR A 93 -3.72 -8.98 -4.93
C TYR A 93 -3.42 -10.09 -3.92
N THR A 94 -2.24 -10.05 -3.32
CA THR A 94 -1.85 -11.01 -2.25
C THR A 94 -2.69 -10.79 -0.98
N LEU A 95 -3.00 -9.53 -0.61
CA LEU A 95 -3.91 -9.22 0.49
C LEU A 95 -5.31 -9.81 0.30
N GLU A 96 -5.78 -9.94 -0.93
CA GLU A 96 -7.07 -10.56 -1.26
C GLU A 96 -6.98 -12.09 -1.40
N GLY A 97 -5.82 -12.71 -1.09
CA GLY A 97 -5.64 -14.16 -1.16
C GLY A 97 -5.44 -14.69 -2.57
N GLU A 98 -5.02 -13.84 -3.50
CA GLU A 98 -4.73 -14.17 -4.90
C GLU A 98 -5.91 -14.86 -5.61
N PRO A 99 -7.07 -14.19 -5.70
CA PRO A 99 -8.26 -14.78 -6.30
C PRO A 99 -8.01 -15.19 -7.76
N ALA A 100 -8.73 -16.23 -8.21
CA ALA A 100 -8.63 -16.68 -9.59
C ALA A 100 -9.02 -15.55 -10.56
N VAL A 101 -8.21 -15.38 -11.60
CA VAL A 101 -8.41 -14.39 -12.64
C VAL A 101 -8.99 -15.09 -13.87
N THR A 102 -10.09 -14.56 -14.39
CA THR A 102 -10.80 -15.14 -15.54
C THR A 102 -10.87 -14.19 -16.74
N GLY A 103 -10.53 -12.92 -16.54
CA GLY A 103 -10.57 -11.90 -17.58
C GLY A 103 -9.36 -11.92 -18.51
N GLU A 104 -9.51 -11.21 -19.61
CA GLU A 104 -8.43 -11.00 -20.56
C GLU A 104 -7.51 -9.87 -20.08
N ASN A 105 -6.25 -9.96 -20.44
CA ASN A 105 -5.28 -8.91 -20.17
C ASN A 105 -5.58 -7.66 -21.02
N PRO A 106 -5.95 -6.51 -20.41
CA PRO A 106 -6.30 -5.32 -21.17
C PRO A 106 -5.07 -4.50 -21.60
N PHE A 107 -3.86 -4.89 -21.20
CA PHE A 107 -2.65 -4.09 -21.40
C PHE A 107 -1.63 -4.80 -22.30
N ARG A 108 -1.19 -4.13 -23.35
CA ARG A 108 -0.25 -4.68 -24.34
C ARG A 108 1.18 -4.83 -23.85
N ASP A 109 1.54 -4.13 -22.76
CA ASP A 109 2.88 -4.14 -22.16
C ASP A 109 2.96 -5.02 -20.89
N VAL A 110 1.88 -5.69 -20.54
CA VAL A 110 1.84 -6.70 -19.49
C VAL A 110 1.97 -8.07 -20.14
N ALA A 111 3.17 -8.63 -20.10
CA ALA A 111 3.43 -9.93 -20.68
C ALA A 111 2.76 -11.06 -19.88
N ASP A 112 2.39 -12.14 -20.56
CA ASP A 112 1.85 -13.33 -19.92
C ASP A 112 2.88 -14.03 -19.01
N ASN A 113 2.39 -14.72 -17.97
CA ASN A 113 3.22 -15.56 -17.07
C ASN A 113 4.32 -14.79 -16.30
N ARG A 114 4.17 -13.48 -16.14
CA ARG A 114 5.02 -12.72 -15.22
C ARG A 114 4.44 -12.82 -13.81
N TRP A 115 5.27 -12.55 -12.81
CA TRP A 115 4.87 -12.61 -11.40
C TRP A 115 3.73 -11.64 -11.04
N TYR A 116 3.53 -10.61 -11.84
CA TYR A 116 2.49 -9.58 -11.66
C TYR A 116 1.28 -9.75 -12.60
N THR A 117 1.33 -10.62 -13.61
CA THR A 117 0.30 -10.68 -14.67
C THR A 117 -1.11 -10.82 -14.10
N ASN A 118 -1.34 -11.83 -13.28
CA ASN A 118 -2.66 -12.06 -12.68
C ASN A 118 -3.08 -10.91 -11.77
N ALA A 119 -2.15 -10.34 -11.02
CA ALA A 119 -2.44 -9.21 -10.15
C ALA A 119 -2.92 -7.98 -10.94
N VAL A 120 -2.26 -7.69 -12.06
CA VAL A 120 -2.63 -6.55 -12.93
C VAL A 120 -4.00 -6.77 -13.59
N ILE A 121 -4.26 -7.97 -14.11
CA ILE A 121 -5.56 -8.29 -14.70
C ILE A 121 -6.66 -8.18 -13.64
N TRP A 122 -6.48 -8.79 -12.47
CA TRP A 122 -7.42 -8.70 -11.35
C TRP A 122 -7.71 -7.24 -10.95
N ALA A 123 -6.68 -6.43 -10.83
CA ALA A 123 -6.84 -5.03 -10.42
C ALA A 123 -7.56 -4.20 -11.50
N ALA A 124 -7.34 -4.49 -12.78
CA ALA A 124 -8.06 -3.86 -13.88
C ALA A 124 -9.54 -4.28 -13.92
N GLU A 125 -9.84 -5.58 -13.76
CA GLU A 125 -11.22 -6.10 -13.68
C GLU A 125 -12.02 -5.44 -12.55
N ASN A 126 -11.38 -5.21 -11.41
CA ASN A 126 -11.99 -4.60 -10.24
C ASN A 126 -11.89 -3.06 -10.21
N LYS A 127 -11.42 -2.45 -11.30
CA LYS A 127 -11.26 -0.99 -11.45
C LYS A 127 -10.32 -0.34 -10.43
N ILE A 128 -9.45 -1.13 -9.81
CA ILE A 128 -8.43 -0.64 -8.86
C ILE A 128 -7.31 0.09 -9.60
N VAL A 129 -7.06 -0.28 -10.86
CA VAL A 129 -6.08 0.38 -11.70
C VAL A 129 -6.64 0.68 -13.08
N ALA A 130 -6.15 1.80 -13.64
CA ALA A 130 -6.26 2.12 -15.05
C ALA A 130 -4.87 2.11 -15.70
N GLY A 131 -4.82 2.06 -17.01
CA GLY A 131 -3.59 2.23 -17.78
C GLY A 131 -3.07 3.68 -17.73
N ILE A 132 -1.86 3.85 -18.24
CA ILE A 132 -1.22 5.16 -18.41
C ILE A 132 -1.53 5.79 -19.78
N GLY A 133 -2.42 5.19 -20.55
CA GLY A 133 -2.73 5.54 -21.92
C GLY A 133 -2.22 4.50 -22.92
N ASP A 134 -2.69 4.60 -24.17
CA ASP A 134 -2.30 3.72 -25.27
C ASP A 134 -2.37 2.21 -24.98
N GLY A 135 -3.30 1.77 -24.12
CA GLY A 135 -3.40 0.37 -23.74
C GLY A 135 -2.18 -0.16 -22.98
N LYS A 136 -1.48 0.70 -22.23
CA LYS A 136 -0.33 0.35 -21.40
C LYS A 136 -0.63 0.50 -19.93
N PHE A 137 -0.04 -0.37 -19.12
CA PHE A 137 -0.04 -0.33 -17.67
C PHE A 137 1.24 0.25 -17.07
N ASP A 138 2.38 0.05 -17.74
CA ASP A 138 3.73 0.37 -17.28
C ASP A 138 4.11 -0.38 -15.99
N PRO A 139 4.20 -1.73 -16.04
CA PRO A 139 4.38 -2.55 -14.84
C PRO A 139 5.68 -2.29 -14.09
N ASP A 140 6.75 -1.99 -14.81
CA ASP A 140 8.09 -1.76 -14.27
C ASP A 140 8.38 -0.27 -14.01
N GLY A 141 7.45 0.62 -14.39
CA GLY A 141 7.58 2.06 -14.17
C GLY A 141 7.53 2.42 -12.68
N ASP A 142 8.35 3.40 -12.30
CA ASP A 142 8.35 3.96 -10.94
C ASP A 142 6.98 4.56 -10.61
N ALA A 143 6.36 4.07 -9.54
CA ALA A 143 5.09 4.63 -9.10
C ALA A 143 5.31 5.99 -8.42
N THR A 144 4.65 7.02 -8.92
CA THR A 144 4.62 8.33 -8.24
C THR A 144 3.73 8.28 -7.01
N ARG A 145 3.94 9.20 -6.06
CA ARG A 145 3.10 9.28 -4.84
C ARG A 145 1.62 9.44 -5.19
N GLU A 146 1.29 10.23 -6.21
CA GLU A 146 -0.09 10.42 -6.65
C GLU A 146 -0.69 9.17 -7.28
N GLN A 147 0.11 8.36 -7.99
CA GLN A 147 -0.33 7.06 -8.50
C GLN A 147 -0.56 6.06 -7.38
N VAL A 148 0.33 6.02 -6.37
CA VAL A 148 0.13 5.20 -5.17
C VAL A 148 -1.16 5.58 -4.46
N ALA A 149 -1.39 6.88 -4.22
CA ALA A 149 -2.61 7.37 -3.59
C ALA A 149 -3.86 6.96 -4.38
N THR A 150 -3.81 7.07 -5.71
CA THR A 150 -4.94 6.69 -6.59
C THR A 150 -5.22 5.19 -6.50
N ILE A 151 -4.21 4.34 -6.59
CA ILE A 151 -4.39 2.87 -6.48
C ILE A 151 -4.96 2.49 -5.11
N LEU A 152 -4.47 3.09 -4.01
CA LEU A 152 -4.98 2.82 -2.68
C LEU A 152 -6.40 3.35 -2.48
N TYR A 153 -6.75 4.49 -3.08
CA TYR A 153 -8.09 5.06 -3.08
C TYR A 153 -9.09 4.12 -3.76
N GLU A 154 -8.79 3.68 -4.98
CA GLU A 154 -9.65 2.76 -5.72
C GLU A 154 -9.76 1.39 -5.01
N TYR A 155 -8.68 0.92 -4.42
CA TYR A 155 -8.72 -0.30 -3.61
C TYR A 155 -9.59 -0.13 -2.36
N ALA A 156 -9.52 1.00 -1.66
CA ALA A 156 -10.38 1.28 -0.51
C ALA A 156 -11.86 1.34 -0.93
N ALA A 157 -12.16 1.94 -2.09
CA ALA A 157 -13.50 1.95 -2.66
C ALA A 157 -13.98 0.52 -3.00
N PHE A 158 -13.12 -0.30 -3.60
CA PHE A 158 -13.39 -1.72 -3.85
C PHE A 158 -13.72 -2.48 -2.55
N LYS A 159 -13.04 -2.16 -1.45
CA LYS A 159 -13.31 -2.73 -0.12
C LYS A 159 -14.57 -2.19 0.55
N GLY A 160 -15.24 -1.21 -0.06
CA GLY A 160 -16.44 -0.57 0.50
C GLY A 160 -16.14 0.32 1.70
N CYS A 161 -14.95 0.92 1.74
CA CYS A 161 -14.59 1.91 2.74
C CYS A 161 -15.38 3.21 2.54
N ASP A 162 -15.50 4.02 3.61
CA ASP A 162 -16.09 5.36 3.49
C ASP A 162 -15.09 6.28 2.76
N MET A 163 -15.48 6.72 1.57
CA MET A 163 -14.67 7.59 0.72
C MET A 163 -14.94 9.09 0.96
N ASN A 164 -15.90 9.44 1.83
CA ASN A 164 -16.32 10.82 2.10
C ASN A 164 -15.45 11.50 3.18
N VAL A 165 -14.14 11.30 3.09
CA VAL A 165 -13.16 11.92 4.00
C VAL A 165 -12.14 12.70 3.16
N TYR A 166 -11.89 13.95 3.56
CA TYR A 166 -11.06 14.87 2.79
C TYR A 166 -10.05 15.56 3.71
N GLY A 167 -8.76 15.38 3.39
CA GLY A 167 -7.66 16.10 4.02
C GLY A 167 -7.40 17.45 3.37
N ASP A 168 -6.77 18.35 4.11
CA ASP A 168 -6.39 19.66 3.59
C ASP A 168 -5.03 19.58 2.88
N LEU A 169 -5.07 19.73 1.55
CA LEU A 169 -3.84 19.80 0.74
C LEU A 169 -3.22 21.21 0.72
N SER A 170 -3.90 22.24 1.21
CA SER A 170 -3.40 23.63 1.14
C SER A 170 -2.12 23.85 1.95
N THR A 171 -1.85 22.96 2.89
CA THR A 171 -0.62 22.97 3.70
C THR A 171 0.64 22.53 2.92
N PHE A 172 0.46 21.92 1.73
CA PHE A 172 1.58 21.46 0.92
C PHE A 172 1.94 22.49 -0.17
N THR A 173 3.20 22.89 -0.19
CA THR A 173 3.69 23.95 -1.11
C THR A 173 3.64 23.54 -2.58
N ASP A 174 3.59 22.24 -2.86
CA ASP A 174 3.56 21.65 -4.20
C ASP A 174 2.18 21.13 -4.62
N MET A 175 1.12 21.45 -3.89
CA MET A 175 -0.26 21.06 -4.21
C MET A 175 -0.64 21.36 -5.67
N GLY A 176 -0.14 22.49 -6.22
CA GLY A 176 -0.40 22.87 -7.62
C GLY A 176 0.18 21.92 -8.66
N LYS A 177 1.08 21.00 -8.27
CA LYS A 177 1.68 19.98 -9.16
C LYS A 177 0.88 18.68 -9.19
N VAL A 178 -0.09 18.50 -8.28
CA VAL A 178 -0.93 17.31 -8.25
C VAL A 178 -1.79 17.24 -9.51
N SER A 179 -1.71 16.13 -10.22
CA SER A 179 -2.48 15.87 -11.44
C SER A 179 -3.99 15.86 -11.15
N ASN A 180 -4.80 16.25 -12.12
CA ASN A 180 -6.24 16.34 -11.92
C ASN A 180 -6.88 15.00 -11.50
N PHE A 181 -6.39 13.88 -12.04
CA PHE A 181 -6.89 12.54 -11.68
C PHE A 181 -6.60 12.15 -10.23
N ALA A 182 -5.56 12.73 -9.64
CA ALA A 182 -5.08 12.37 -8.31
C ALA A 182 -5.55 13.32 -7.20
N LYS A 183 -6.24 14.42 -7.51
CA LYS A 183 -6.66 15.41 -6.50
C LYS A 183 -7.51 14.80 -5.39
N GLU A 184 -8.57 14.09 -5.76
CA GLU A 184 -9.45 13.43 -4.80
C GLU A 184 -8.74 12.29 -4.06
N PRO A 185 -8.03 11.36 -4.73
CA PRO A 185 -7.21 10.35 -4.06
C PRO A 185 -6.19 10.93 -3.08
N MET A 186 -5.52 12.04 -3.43
CA MET A 186 -4.54 12.67 -2.55
C MET A 186 -5.19 13.30 -1.30
N THR A 187 -6.35 13.97 -1.45
CA THR A 187 -7.08 14.52 -0.29
C THR A 187 -7.55 13.40 0.65
N TRP A 188 -8.03 12.30 0.10
CA TRP A 188 -8.39 11.12 0.86
C TRP A 188 -7.17 10.51 1.56
N ALA A 189 -6.07 10.30 0.85
CA ALA A 189 -4.87 9.69 1.40
C ALA A 189 -4.24 10.53 2.54
N VAL A 190 -4.31 11.87 2.45
CA VAL A 190 -3.90 12.76 3.54
C VAL A 190 -4.87 12.66 4.72
N ALA A 191 -6.18 12.64 4.47
CA ALA A 191 -7.18 12.46 5.51
C ALA A 191 -7.01 11.14 6.27
N GLU A 192 -6.68 10.05 5.56
CA GLU A 192 -6.41 8.74 6.14
C GLU A 192 -4.98 8.60 6.72
N SER A 193 -4.17 9.66 6.67
CA SER A 193 -2.78 9.65 7.16
C SER A 193 -1.87 8.63 6.44
N LEU A 194 -2.24 8.24 5.21
CA LEU A 194 -1.44 7.35 4.37
C LEU A 194 -0.29 8.10 3.69
N ILE A 195 -0.49 9.38 3.44
CA ILE A 195 0.51 10.29 2.86
C ILE A 195 0.63 11.52 3.76
N SER A 196 1.86 11.86 4.10
CA SER A 196 2.22 13.10 4.81
C SER A 196 3.24 13.89 3.99
N GLY A 197 3.40 15.17 4.29
CA GLY A 197 4.47 15.99 3.74
C GLY A 197 5.87 15.54 4.22
N VAL A 198 6.90 16.11 3.60
CA VAL A 198 8.32 15.94 3.97
C VAL A 198 8.77 17.22 4.65
#